data_b8f78fb3910c3e2fd586a4b53beb9e88
#
_entry.id   b8f78fb3910c3e2fd586a4b53beb9e88
#
_cell.length_a   1.000
_cell.length_b   1.000
_cell.length_c   1.000
_cell.angle_alpha   90.00
_cell.angle_beta   90.00
_cell.angle_gamma   90.00
#
_symmetry.space_group_name_H-M   'P 1'
#
loop_
_entity.id
_entity.type
_entity.pdbx_description
1 polymer ?
#
loop_
_entity_poly.entity_id
_entity_poly.type
_entity_poly.pdbx_seq_one_letter_code
_entity_poly.pdbx_strand_id
1 'polypeptide(L)'
;MTPDIDERLASVVRALSEVILPHLPPEASLAQEQVHLCIGHLQIIRAQIDEAPAFERGELADALALAEALAGGISGGRETTNALAALASARAEAATPGESPSAVRTARRNVHQAIEALVKAAACDADTPSRAFLSAEILRHESERSLKDRQWFAPFGFDTL
;
A
#
# COMPACT_ATOMS: atom_id res chain seq x y z
N MET A 1 -5.33 -13.09 -32.66
CA MET A 1 -5.57 -12.11 -31.58
C MET A 1 -4.94 -12.66 -30.31
N THR A 2 -4.11 -11.89 -29.63
CA THR A 2 -3.55 -12.31 -28.33
C THR A 2 -4.56 -11.86 -27.26
N PRO A 3 -5.03 -12.76 -26.38
CA PRO A 3 -5.95 -12.38 -25.32
C PRO A 3 -5.29 -11.37 -24.40
N ASP A 4 -6.05 -10.37 -23.95
CA ASP A 4 -5.61 -9.40 -22.98
C ASP A 4 -5.49 -9.99 -21.55
N ILE A 5 -5.08 -9.18 -20.59
CA ILE A 5 -4.84 -9.67 -19.23
C ILE A 5 -6.15 -10.10 -18.57
N ASP A 6 -7.24 -9.35 -18.78
CA ASP A 6 -8.54 -9.68 -18.19
C ASP A 6 -9.10 -11.00 -18.76
N GLU A 7 -9.04 -11.19 -20.09
CA GLU A 7 -9.44 -12.45 -20.73
C GLU A 7 -8.65 -13.66 -20.22
N ARG A 8 -7.34 -13.48 -19.98
CA ARG A 8 -6.47 -14.54 -19.42
C ARG A 8 -6.85 -14.87 -17.99
N LEU A 9 -7.08 -13.86 -17.14
CA LEU A 9 -7.54 -14.06 -15.75
C LEU A 9 -8.93 -14.70 -15.72
N ALA A 10 -9.86 -14.27 -16.59
CA ALA A 10 -11.17 -14.89 -16.75
C ALA A 10 -11.07 -16.38 -17.10
N SER A 11 -10.13 -16.73 -18.00
CA SER A 11 -9.91 -18.12 -18.37
C SER A 11 -9.40 -18.97 -17.19
N VAL A 12 -8.50 -18.42 -16.36
CA VAL A 12 -8.01 -19.12 -15.15
C VAL A 12 -9.14 -19.31 -14.14
N VAL A 13 -9.95 -18.27 -13.88
CA VAL A 13 -11.11 -18.36 -12.99
C VAL A 13 -12.08 -19.45 -13.45
N ARG A 14 -12.39 -19.49 -14.75
CA ARG A 14 -13.26 -20.52 -15.33
C ARG A 14 -12.68 -21.93 -15.16
N ALA A 15 -11.39 -22.12 -15.42
CA ALA A 15 -10.73 -23.40 -15.22
C ALA A 15 -10.81 -23.88 -13.75
N LEU A 16 -10.60 -22.97 -12.80
CA LEU A 16 -10.71 -23.29 -11.38
C LEU A 16 -12.16 -23.64 -11.00
N SER A 17 -13.15 -22.85 -11.44
CA SER A 17 -14.56 -23.00 -11.05
C SER A 17 -15.25 -24.20 -11.73
N GLU A 18 -15.02 -24.40 -13.03
CA GLU A 18 -15.79 -25.33 -13.85
C GLU A 18 -15.07 -26.68 -14.05
N VAL A 19 -13.73 -26.70 -13.90
CA VAL A 19 -12.96 -27.92 -14.16
C VAL A 19 -12.33 -28.44 -12.87
N ILE A 20 -11.60 -27.62 -12.11
CA ILE A 20 -10.84 -28.11 -10.96
C ILE A 20 -11.73 -28.35 -9.75
N LEU A 21 -12.49 -27.35 -9.33
CA LEU A 21 -13.32 -27.43 -8.12
C LEU A 21 -14.32 -28.59 -8.15
N PRO A 22 -15.08 -28.86 -9.25
CA PRO A 22 -16.02 -29.97 -9.29
C PRO A 22 -15.38 -31.36 -9.26
N HIS A 23 -14.07 -31.47 -9.55
CA HIS A 23 -13.32 -32.73 -9.57
C HIS A 23 -12.51 -32.97 -8.29
N LEU A 24 -12.54 -32.05 -7.33
CA LEU A 24 -11.93 -32.27 -6.02
C LEU A 24 -12.80 -33.25 -5.20
N PRO A 25 -12.19 -34.23 -4.50
CA PRO A 25 -12.93 -35.14 -3.62
C PRO A 25 -13.69 -34.35 -2.54
N PRO A 26 -14.91 -34.81 -2.16
CA PRO A 26 -15.70 -34.14 -1.10
C PRO A 26 -14.97 -34.01 0.25
N GLU A 27 -14.08 -34.96 0.56
CA GLU A 27 -13.26 -34.98 1.77
C GLU A 27 -12.07 -34.04 1.72
N ALA A 28 -11.73 -33.50 0.56
CA ALA A 28 -10.63 -32.54 0.39
C ALA A 28 -11.07 -31.09 0.69
N SER A 29 -11.72 -30.86 1.84
CA SER A 29 -12.31 -29.58 2.20
C SER A 29 -11.33 -28.42 2.15
N LEU A 30 -10.09 -28.61 2.65
CA LEU A 30 -9.05 -27.59 2.60
C LEU A 30 -8.68 -27.23 1.15
N ALA A 31 -8.56 -28.21 0.24
CA ALA A 31 -8.26 -27.93 -1.14
C ALA A 31 -9.39 -27.16 -1.84
N GLN A 32 -10.66 -27.52 -1.55
CA GLN A 32 -11.83 -26.79 -2.04
C GLN A 32 -11.85 -25.35 -1.56
N GLU A 33 -11.58 -25.11 -0.26
CA GLU A 33 -11.46 -23.77 0.31
C GLU A 33 -10.36 -22.94 -0.37
N GLN A 34 -9.18 -23.53 -0.56
CA GLN A 34 -8.07 -22.84 -1.26
C GLN A 34 -8.42 -22.48 -2.70
N VAL A 35 -9.15 -23.33 -3.43
CA VAL A 35 -9.62 -23.00 -4.78
C VAL A 35 -10.62 -21.85 -4.74
N HIS A 36 -11.55 -21.81 -3.80
CA HIS A 36 -12.48 -20.69 -3.63
C HIS A 36 -11.73 -19.37 -3.34
N LEU A 37 -10.73 -19.40 -2.45
CA LEU A 37 -9.87 -18.25 -2.17
C LEU A 37 -9.12 -17.79 -3.42
N CYS A 38 -8.55 -18.69 -4.20
CA CYS A 38 -7.89 -18.35 -5.46
C CYS A 38 -8.85 -17.68 -6.45
N ILE A 39 -10.05 -18.21 -6.60
CA ILE A 39 -11.10 -17.62 -7.46
C ILE A 39 -11.43 -16.20 -6.99
N GLY A 40 -11.68 -16.02 -5.67
CA GLY A 40 -11.97 -14.72 -5.08
C GLY A 40 -10.86 -13.70 -5.34
N HIS A 41 -9.60 -14.05 -5.08
CA HIS A 41 -8.46 -13.17 -5.34
C HIS A 41 -8.31 -12.80 -6.81
N LEU A 42 -8.49 -13.75 -7.73
CA LEU A 42 -8.42 -13.47 -9.16
C LEU A 42 -9.55 -12.55 -9.63
N GLN A 43 -10.75 -12.70 -9.08
CA GLN A 43 -11.87 -11.80 -9.37
C GLN A 43 -11.61 -10.39 -8.86
N ILE A 44 -11.02 -10.23 -7.67
CA ILE A 44 -10.60 -8.92 -7.13
C ILE A 44 -9.56 -8.29 -8.05
N ILE A 45 -8.51 -9.03 -8.42
CA ILE A 45 -7.46 -8.53 -9.32
C ILE A 45 -8.08 -8.03 -10.63
N ARG A 46 -9.02 -8.78 -11.22
CA ARG A 46 -9.72 -8.37 -12.45
C ARG A 46 -10.49 -7.07 -12.28
N ALA A 47 -11.19 -6.93 -11.17
CA ALA A 47 -11.98 -5.73 -10.90
C ALA A 47 -11.12 -4.48 -10.60
N GLN A 48 -9.91 -4.67 -10.12
CA GLN A 48 -9.01 -3.59 -9.67
C GLN A 48 -7.92 -3.22 -10.69
N ILE A 49 -7.69 -4.06 -11.72
CA ILE A 49 -6.49 -3.95 -12.55
C ILE A 49 -6.37 -2.59 -13.26
N ASP A 50 -7.47 -2.03 -13.70
CA ASP A 50 -7.49 -0.74 -14.40
C ASP A 50 -7.32 0.44 -13.44
N GLU A 51 -7.77 0.30 -12.20
CA GLU A 51 -7.68 1.32 -11.16
C GLU A 51 -6.35 1.28 -10.38
N ALA A 52 -5.64 0.16 -10.43
CA ALA A 52 -4.40 -0.04 -9.66
C ALA A 52 -3.34 1.05 -9.92
N PRO A 53 -3.11 1.56 -11.15
CA PRO A 53 -2.16 2.64 -11.36
C PRO A 53 -2.57 3.96 -10.70
N ALA A 54 -3.86 4.27 -10.64
CA ALA A 54 -4.38 5.46 -9.97
C ALA A 54 -4.27 5.31 -8.44
N PHE A 55 -4.62 4.15 -7.92
CA PHE A 55 -4.47 3.81 -6.51
C PHE A 55 -3.01 3.95 -6.03
N GLU A 56 -2.04 3.37 -6.76
CA GLU A 56 -0.62 3.45 -6.42
C GLU A 56 -0.09 4.90 -6.41
N ARG A 57 -0.56 5.75 -7.33
CA ARG A 57 -0.23 7.18 -7.33
C ARG A 57 -0.87 7.91 -6.15
N GLY A 58 -2.08 7.55 -5.78
CA GLY A 58 -2.75 8.06 -4.57
C GLY A 58 -1.97 7.72 -3.31
N GLU A 59 -1.53 6.48 -3.16
CA GLU A 59 -0.70 6.02 -2.06
C GLU A 59 0.66 6.78 -1.96
N LEU A 60 1.27 7.09 -3.12
CA LEU A 60 2.47 7.93 -3.13
C LEU A 60 2.17 9.36 -2.70
N ALA A 61 1.07 9.94 -3.18
CA ALA A 61 0.67 11.29 -2.79
C ALA A 61 0.40 11.40 -1.28
N ASP A 62 -0.25 10.41 -0.68
CA ASP A 62 -0.47 10.34 0.75
C ASP A 62 0.85 10.25 1.53
N ALA A 63 1.80 9.42 1.08
CA ALA A 63 3.12 9.31 1.70
C ALA A 63 3.90 10.64 1.63
N LEU A 64 3.81 11.36 0.50
CA LEU A 64 4.43 12.68 0.34
C LEU A 64 3.78 13.72 1.24
N ALA A 65 2.45 13.70 1.40
CA ALA A 65 1.72 14.60 2.29
C ALA A 65 2.12 14.36 3.76
N LEU A 66 2.21 13.11 4.20
CA LEU A 66 2.71 12.78 5.53
C LEU A 66 4.15 13.29 5.73
N ALA A 67 5.04 13.00 4.78
CA ALA A 67 6.43 13.44 4.85
C ALA A 67 6.56 14.98 4.92
N GLU A 68 5.67 15.72 4.23
CA GLU A 68 5.59 17.17 4.31
C GLU A 68 5.14 17.66 5.69
N ALA A 69 4.07 17.10 6.21
CA ALA A 69 3.57 17.44 7.54
C ALA A 69 4.65 17.22 8.61
N LEU A 70 5.34 16.07 8.57
CA LEU A 70 6.41 15.75 9.51
C LEU A 70 7.60 16.71 9.40
N ALA A 71 7.99 17.10 8.19
CA ALA A 71 9.10 18.02 7.97
C ALA A 71 8.84 19.42 8.56
N GLY A 72 7.57 19.86 8.62
CA GLY A 72 7.19 21.18 9.14
C GLY A 72 7.03 21.26 10.67
N GLY A 73 6.88 20.11 11.36
CA GLY A 73 6.48 20.10 12.78
C GLY A 73 7.50 19.45 13.73
N ILE A 74 8.66 19.00 13.23
CA ILE A 74 9.64 18.26 14.04
C ILE A 74 10.94 19.05 14.12
N SER A 75 11.47 19.14 15.34
CA SER A 75 12.80 19.64 15.64
C SER A 75 13.53 18.70 16.61
N GLY A 76 14.85 18.75 16.57
CA GLY A 76 15.65 17.88 17.44
C GLY A 76 17.14 18.12 17.29
N GLY A 77 17.93 17.23 17.83
CA GLY A 77 19.38 17.27 17.76
C GLY A 77 19.91 16.86 16.39
N ARG A 78 21.14 16.42 16.37
CA ARG A 78 21.88 16.08 15.14
C ARG A 78 21.23 14.93 14.37
N GLU A 79 20.79 13.88 15.07
CA GLU A 79 20.19 12.70 14.42
C GLU A 79 18.88 13.06 13.73
N THR A 80 18.00 13.77 14.43
CA THR A 80 16.74 14.27 13.87
C THR A 80 16.97 15.22 12.69
N THR A 81 17.94 16.16 12.79
CA THR A 81 18.25 17.09 11.69
C THR A 81 18.74 16.35 10.44
N ASN A 82 19.60 15.35 10.60
CA ASN A 82 20.09 14.53 9.50
C ASN A 82 18.95 13.73 8.85
N ALA A 83 18.06 13.16 9.65
CA ALA A 83 16.92 12.39 9.15
C ALA A 83 15.91 13.29 8.42
N LEU A 84 15.68 14.52 8.88
CA LEU A 84 14.86 15.51 8.17
C LEU A 84 15.46 15.89 6.82
N ALA A 85 16.78 16.04 6.72
CA ALA A 85 17.45 16.29 5.45
C ALA A 85 17.32 15.11 4.48
N ALA A 86 17.45 13.87 4.98
CA ALA A 86 17.22 12.66 4.18
C ALA A 86 15.75 12.55 3.72
N LEU A 87 14.80 12.89 4.56
CA LEU A 87 13.37 12.93 4.21
C LEU A 87 13.10 13.97 3.11
N ALA A 88 13.72 15.15 3.18
CA ALA A 88 13.59 16.17 2.16
C ALA A 88 14.12 15.69 0.80
N SER A 89 15.27 14.98 0.78
CA SER A 89 15.83 14.37 -0.44
C SER A 89 14.89 13.31 -1.01
N ALA A 90 14.40 12.39 -0.19
CA ALA A 90 13.48 11.34 -0.62
C ALA A 90 12.18 11.92 -1.20
N ARG A 91 11.64 12.99 -0.60
CA ARG A 91 10.46 13.71 -1.12
C ARG A 91 10.75 14.35 -2.49
N ALA A 92 11.88 15.03 -2.63
CA ALA A 92 12.25 15.66 -3.90
C ALA A 92 12.39 14.65 -5.04
N GLU A 93 13.01 13.51 -4.77
CA GLU A 93 13.15 12.40 -5.72
C GLU A 93 11.79 11.76 -6.07
N ALA A 94 10.91 11.63 -5.08
CA ALA A 94 9.60 11.02 -5.24
C ALA A 94 8.54 11.95 -5.87
N ALA A 95 8.80 13.25 -5.94
CA ALA A 95 7.87 14.23 -6.55
C ALA A 95 7.68 14.03 -8.06
N THR A 96 8.66 13.44 -8.73
CA THR A 96 8.60 13.12 -10.16
C THR A 96 8.99 11.65 -10.39
N PRO A 97 8.15 10.68 -9.94
CA PRO A 97 8.44 9.28 -10.13
C PRO A 97 8.38 8.93 -11.61
N GLY A 98 9.14 7.91 -12.03
CA GLY A 98 9.00 7.38 -13.39
C GLY A 98 7.56 6.89 -13.67
N GLU A 99 7.19 6.78 -14.93
CA GLU A 99 5.82 6.46 -15.36
C GLU A 99 5.37 5.04 -15.01
N SER A 100 6.32 4.11 -14.80
CA SER A 100 5.98 2.71 -14.53
C SER A 100 5.40 2.53 -13.10
N PRO A 101 4.43 1.62 -12.93
CA PRO A 101 3.91 1.30 -11.58
C PRO A 101 4.99 0.86 -10.60
N SER A 102 6.05 0.20 -11.08
CA SER A 102 7.19 -0.19 -10.24
C SER A 102 8.00 1.02 -9.77
N ALA A 103 8.15 2.05 -10.60
CA ALA A 103 8.84 3.28 -10.21
C ALA A 103 8.04 4.04 -9.13
N VAL A 104 6.72 4.13 -9.27
CA VAL A 104 5.82 4.74 -8.28
C VAL A 104 5.91 4.00 -6.93
N ARG A 105 5.84 2.67 -6.94
CA ARG A 105 5.99 1.85 -5.72
C ARG A 105 7.37 2.02 -5.08
N THR A 106 8.43 2.14 -5.88
CA THR A 106 9.78 2.37 -5.36
C THR A 106 9.90 3.74 -4.72
N ALA A 107 9.39 4.79 -5.37
CA ALA A 107 9.36 6.14 -4.82
C ALA A 107 8.61 6.17 -3.47
N ARG A 108 7.42 5.59 -3.40
CA ARG A 108 6.65 5.46 -2.16
C ARG A 108 7.45 4.76 -1.05
N ARG A 109 8.08 3.62 -1.37
CA ARG A 109 8.89 2.86 -0.41
C ARG A 109 10.05 3.68 0.14
N ASN A 110 10.74 4.44 -0.71
CA ASN A 110 11.85 5.30 -0.29
C ASN A 110 11.39 6.40 0.67
N VAL A 111 10.21 7.01 0.42
CA VAL A 111 9.63 8.00 1.34
C VAL A 111 9.30 7.34 2.68
N HIS A 112 8.66 6.18 2.70
CA HIS A 112 8.37 5.46 3.95
C HIS A 112 9.63 5.08 4.72
N GLN A 113 10.70 4.65 4.04
CA GLN A 113 12.00 4.37 4.69
C GLN A 113 12.60 5.62 5.32
N ALA A 114 12.48 6.77 4.66
CA ALA A 114 12.96 8.03 5.23
C ALA A 114 12.11 8.49 6.43
N ILE A 115 10.78 8.27 6.41
CA ILE A 115 9.91 8.50 7.56
C ILE A 115 10.30 7.58 8.72
N GLU A 116 10.53 6.29 8.46
CA GLU A 116 10.98 5.34 9.49
C GLU A 116 12.32 5.76 10.12
N ALA A 117 13.25 6.23 9.32
CA ALA A 117 14.52 6.76 9.80
C ALA A 117 14.33 7.99 10.69
N LEU A 118 13.41 8.90 10.30
CA LEU A 118 13.05 10.07 11.12
C LEU A 118 12.44 9.67 12.46
N VAL A 119 11.55 8.67 12.49
CA VAL A 119 10.96 8.14 13.74
C VAL A 119 12.05 7.64 14.68
N LYS A 120 13.01 6.88 14.17
CA LYS A 120 14.11 6.35 14.96
C LYS A 120 15.03 7.47 15.48
N ALA A 121 15.36 8.43 14.64
CA ALA A 121 16.20 9.57 15.01
C ALA A 121 15.49 10.47 16.06
N ALA A 122 14.23 10.76 15.87
CA ALA A 122 13.45 11.57 16.80
C ALA A 122 13.31 10.91 18.18
N ALA A 123 13.27 9.59 18.24
CA ALA A 123 13.29 8.87 19.51
C ALA A 123 14.60 9.08 20.27
N CYS A 124 15.72 9.35 19.58
CA CYS A 124 17.02 9.57 20.19
C CYS A 124 17.21 10.99 20.70
N ASP A 125 16.88 12.02 19.93
CA ASP A 125 17.31 13.39 20.23
C ASP A 125 16.26 14.51 19.93
N ALA A 126 15.03 14.17 19.53
CA ALA A 126 13.97 15.16 19.41
C ALA A 126 13.37 15.54 20.76
N ASP A 127 12.86 16.75 20.86
CA ASP A 127 12.15 17.21 22.03
C ASP A 127 10.77 16.51 22.23
N THR A 128 10.20 16.64 23.41
CA THR A 128 8.93 15.98 23.74
C THR A 128 7.77 16.46 22.87
N PRO A 129 7.59 17.77 22.58
CA PRO A 129 6.56 18.24 21.66
C PRO A 129 6.69 17.66 20.26
N SER A 130 7.90 17.62 19.69
CA SER A 130 8.16 17.04 18.36
C SER A 130 7.82 15.55 18.31
N ARG A 131 8.17 14.76 19.34
CA ARG A 131 7.80 13.35 19.41
C ARG A 131 6.27 13.15 19.51
N ALA A 132 5.58 13.99 20.28
CA ALA A 132 4.13 13.94 20.40
C ALA A 132 3.47 14.27 19.06
N PHE A 133 3.94 15.31 18.37
CA PHE A 133 3.48 15.69 17.04
C PHE A 133 3.69 14.56 16.03
N LEU A 134 4.89 14.01 15.96
CA LEU A 134 5.23 12.88 15.10
C LEU A 134 4.25 11.71 15.27
N SER A 135 4.00 11.31 16.53
CA SER A 135 3.09 10.20 16.83
C SER A 135 1.65 10.52 16.40
N ALA A 136 1.17 11.73 16.68
CA ALA A 136 -0.18 12.14 16.32
C ALA A 136 -0.39 12.15 14.78
N GLU A 137 0.57 12.71 14.04
CA GLU A 137 0.49 12.78 12.59
C GLU A 137 0.53 11.40 11.93
N ILE A 138 1.41 10.50 12.40
CA ILE A 138 1.46 9.13 11.89
C ILE A 138 0.14 8.40 12.19
N LEU A 139 -0.39 8.48 13.41
CA LEU A 139 -1.65 7.82 13.76
C LEU A 139 -2.84 8.35 12.94
N ARG A 140 -2.91 9.67 12.72
CA ARG A 140 -3.93 10.27 11.87
C ARG A 140 -3.85 9.72 10.45
N HIS A 141 -2.66 9.75 9.86
CA HIS A 141 -2.41 9.26 8.50
C HIS A 141 -2.74 7.77 8.34
N GLU A 142 -2.29 6.93 9.28
CA GLU A 142 -2.56 5.49 9.24
C GLU A 142 -4.05 5.18 9.43
N SER A 143 -4.78 5.99 10.20
CA SER A 143 -6.23 5.87 10.32
C SER A 143 -6.94 6.17 9.00
N GLU A 144 -6.54 7.25 8.32
CA GLU A 144 -7.09 7.64 7.01
C GLU A 144 -6.74 6.59 5.94
N ARG A 145 -5.51 6.09 5.94
CA ARG A 145 -5.06 5.02 5.02
C ARG A 145 -5.83 3.73 5.25
N SER A 146 -5.99 3.32 6.51
CA SER A 146 -6.78 2.13 6.84
C SER A 146 -8.22 2.22 6.33
N LEU A 147 -8.83 3.41 6.40
CA LEU A 147 -10.18 3.62 5.86
C LEU A 147 -10.20 3.49 4.33
N LYS A 148 -9.20 4.03 3.62
CA LYS A 148 -9.07 3.87 2.16
C LYS A 148 -8.88 2.40 1.77
N ASP A 149 -8.02 1.67 2.47
CA ASP A 149 -7.80 0.24 2.23
C ASP A 149 -9.10 -0.56 2.42
N ARG A 150 -9.85 -0.28 3.48
CA ARG A 150 -11.16 -0.90 3.72
C ARG A 150 -12.15 -0.60 2.59
N GLN A 151 -12.23 0.65 2.15
CA GLN A 151 -13.09 1.04 1.01
C GLN A 151 -12.67 0.35 -0.29
N TRP A 152 -11.37 0.16 -0.51
CA TRP A 152 -10.84 -0.54 -1.68
C TRP A 152 -11.23 -2.01 -1.73
N PHE A 153 -11.35 -2.67 -0.58
CA PHE A 153 -11.71 -4.08 -0.47
C PHE A 153 -13.17 -4.36 -0.11
N ALA A 154 -13.92 -3.36 0.38
CA ALA A 154 -15.31 -3.51 0.78
C ALA A 154 -16.24 -4.14 -0.28
N PRO A 155 -16.14 -3.80 -1.59
CA PRO A 155 -16.99 -4.40 -2.63
C PRO A 155 -16.82 -5.92 -2.78
N PHE A 156 -15.74 -6.48 -2.23
CA PHE A 156 -15.39 -7.90 -2.36
C PHE A 156 -15.68 -8.72 -1.09
N GLY A 157 -16.34 -8.12 -0.09
CA GLY A 157 -16.77 -8.81 1.12
C GLY A 157 -15.67 -9.06 2.14
N PHE A 158 -14.47 -8.48 1.97
CA PHE A 158 -13.38 -8.59 2.94
C PHE A 158 -13.53 -7.65 4.15
N ASP A 159 -14.41 -6.68 4.05
CA ASP A 159 -14.72 -5.76 5.13
C ASP A 159 -16.20 -5.36 5.06
N THR A 160 -16.97 -5.71 6.06
CA THR A 160 -18.31 -5.18 6.28
C THR A 160 -18.16 -3.91 7.11
N LEU A 161 -18.32 -2.76 6.46
CA LEU A 161 -18.37 -1.47 7.14
C LEU A 161 -19.60 -1.38 8.05
#